data_6bbbe743c7d8067e90df7f03210ef929
#
_entry.id   6bbbe743c7d8067e90df7f03210ef929
#
_cell.length_a   1.000
_cell.length_b   1.000
_cell.length_c   1.000
_cell.angle_alpha   90.00
_cell.angle_beta   90.00
_cell.angle_gamma   90.00
#
_symmetry.space_group_name_H-M   'P 1'
#
loop_
_entity.id
_entity.type
_entity.pdbx_description
1 polymer ?
#
loop_
_entity_poly.entity_id
_entity_poly.type
_entity_poly.pdbx_seq_one_letter_code
_entity_poly.pdbx_strand_id
1 'polypeptide(L)'
;MKRKAKARQIAKDRLREIMSGDKVKILQIFKKREYEFPIRDGVEYQVKMSAGYDFKRKELIRVEVTVDTGERWEKYEYDFIDAADLKALEGKKSPTR
;
A
#
# COMPACT_ATOMS: atom_id res chain seq x y z
N MET A 1 14.44 18.21 5.28
CA MET A 1 14.81 17.14 6.22
C MET A 1 13.64 16.60 6.96
N LYS A 2 12.92 17.47 7.65
CA LYS A 2 11.78 17.01 8.43
C LYS A 2 10.71 16.38 7.55
N ARG A 3 10.51 16.91 6.35
CA ARG A 3 9.50 16.34 5.45
C ARG A 3 9.82 14.92 5.02
N LYS A 4 11.11 14.64 4.78
CA LYS A 4 11.50 13.29 4.37
C LYS A 4 11.28 12.30 5.50
N ALA A 5 11.64 12.68 6.72
CA ALA A 5 11.43 11.80 7.87
C ALA A 5 9.96 11.58 8.12
N LYS A 6 9.17 12.64 8.03
CA LYS A 6 7.73 12.53 8.23
C LYS A 6 7.10 11.66 7.13
N ALA A 7 7.51 11.85 5.87
CA ALA A 7 6.98 11.07 4.76
C ALA A 7 7.28 9.59 4.95
N ARG A 8 8.51 9.27 5.37
CA ARG A 8 8.87 7.88 5.61
C ARG A 8 8.03 7.29 6.74
N GLN A 9 7.80 8.08 7.79
CA GLN A 9 6.99 7.60 8.91
C GLN A 9 5.56 7.33 8.47
N ILE A 10 5.00 8.24 7.66
CA ILE A 10 3.66 8.04 7.13
C ILE A 10 3.59 6.75 6.31
N ALA A 11 4.59 6.52 5.46
CA ALA A 11 4.63 5.32 4.64
C ALA A 11 4.69 4.07 5.50
N LYS A 12 5.55 4.07 6.51
CA LYS A 12 5.69 2.90 7.40
C LYS A 12 4.41 2.63 8.17
N ASP A 13 3.80 3.67 8.72
CA ASP A 13 2.59 3.51 9.52
C ASP A 13 1.45 2.99 8.66
N ARG A 14 1.33 3.54 7.45
CA ARG A 14 0.25 3.11 6.56
C ARG A 14 0.43 1.67 6.11
N LEU A 15 1.66 1.31 5.76
CA LEU A 15 1.94 -0.06 5.37
C LEU A 15 1.64 -1.03 6.51
N ARG A 16 2.04 -0.65 7.74
CA ARG A 16 1.76 -1.48 8.91
C ARG A 16 0.25 -1.68 9.09
N GLU A 17 -0.52 -0.62 8.93
CA GLU A 17 -1.98 -0.73 9.03
C GLU A 17 -2.54 -1.68 7.98
N ILE A 18 -2.08 -1.56 6.74
CA ILE A 18 -2.55 -2.42 5.68
C ILE A 18 -2.19 -3.87 5.95
N MET A 19 -0.96 -4.11 6.36
CA MET A 19 -0.47 -5.48 6.55
C MET A 19 -1.06 -6.15 7.78
N SER A 20 -1.39 -5.37 8.81
CA SER A 20 -1.93 -5.95 10.04
C SER A 20 -3.44 -6.10 10.00
N GLY A 21 -4.08 -5.53 9.01
CA GLY A 21 -5.52 -5.60 8.90
C GLY A 21 -5.99 -6.75 8.05
N ASP A 22 -7.24 -6.65 7.65
CA ASP A 22 -7.88 -7.63 6.79
C ASP A 22 -7.28 -7.53 5.38
N LYS A 23 -6.98 -8.67 4.78
CA LYS A 23 -6.41 -8.70 3.43
C LYS A 23 -7.37 -8.19 2.37
N VAL A 24 -8.63 -7.92 2.73
CA VAL A 24 -9.57 -7.29 1.81
C VAL A 24 -9.04 -5.95 1.33
N LYS A 25 -8.38 -5.20 2.22
CA LYS A 25 -7.79 -3.93 1.82
C LYS A 25 -6.73 -4.14 0.75
N ILE A 26 -5.91 -5.17 0.90
CA ILE A 26 -4.88 -5.48 -0.09
C ILE A 26 -5.52 -5.84 -1.43
N LEU A 27 -6.61 -6.62 -1.38
CA LEU A 27 -7.31 -6.98 -2.61
C LEU A 27 -7.86 -5.73 -3.30
N GLN A 28 -8.37 -4.78 -2.54
CA GLN A 28 -8.91 -3.54 -3.10
C GLN A 28 -7.82 -2.76 -3.83
N ILE A 29 -6.67 -2.57 -3.20
CA ILE A 29 -5.60 -1.80 -3.83
C ILE A 29 -4.89 -2.59 -4.92
N PHE A 30 -5.00 -3.92 -4.90
CA PHE A 30 -4.50 -4.75 -5.99
C PHE A 30 -5.32 -4.50 -7.25
N LYS A 31 -6.63 -4.37 -7.11
CA LYS A 31 -7.50 -4.13 -8.25
C LYS A 31 -7.42 -2.69 -8.73
N LYS A 32 -7.26 -1.76 -7.81
CA LYS A 32 -7.17 -0.35 -8.17
C LYS A 32 -6.38 0.39 -7.10
N ARG A 33 -5.31 1.05 -7.50
CA ARG A 33 -4.52 1.83 -6.56
C ARG A 33 -5.37 2.91 -5.92
N GLU A 34 -5.04 3.25 -4.68
CA GLU A 34 -5.78 4.25 -3.94
C GLU A 34 -4.85 5.37 -3.50
N TYR A 35 -5.43 6.54 -3.30
CA TYR A 35 -4.69 7.72 -2.87
C TYR A 35 -5.32 8.31 -1.64
N GLU A 36 -4.48 8.88 -0.76
CA GLU A 36 -4.93 9.66 0.37
C GLU A 36 -4.07 10.91 0.43
N PHE A 37 -4.61 11.94 1.10
CA PHE A 37 -3.91 13.22 1.18
C PHE A 37 -3.90 13.73 2.62
N PRO A 38 -3.18 13.03 3.51
CA PRO A 38 -3.13 13.46 4.90
C PRO A 38 -2.36 14.76 5.06
N ILE A 39 -2.77 15.53 6.04
CA ILE A 39 -2.09 16.78 6.39
C ILE A 39 -1.38 16.54 7.72
N ARG A 40 -0.09 16.82 7.75
CA ARG A 40 0.71 16.69 8.97
C ARG A 40 1.52 17.97 9.12
N ASP A 41 1.37 18.62 10.27
CA ASP A 41 2.11 19.85 10.56
C ASP A 41 1.92 20.89 9.47
N GLY A 42 0.68 21.00 8.96
CA GLY A 42 0.36 21.97 7.93
C GLY A 42 0.84 21.62 6.53
N VAL A 43 1.39 20.43 6.34
CA VAL A 43 1.88 19.99 5.04
C VAL A 43 0.99 18.86 4.52
N GLU A 44 0.52 19.01 3.30
CA GLU A 44 -0.27 17.97 2.67
C GLU A 44 0.66 17.00 1.95
N TYR A 45 0.48 15.70 2.22
CA TYR A 45 1.25 14.64 1.58
C TYR A 45 0.31 13.86 0.67
N GLN A 46 0.88 13.32 -0.41
CA GLN A 46 0.11 12.43 -1.28
C GLN A 46 0.59 11.01 -1.01
N VAL A 47 -0.34 10.16 -0.59
CA VAL A 47 -0.04 8.76 -0.26
C VAL A 47 -0.69 7.89 -1.32
N LYS A 48 0.12 7.08 -1.99
CA LYS A 48 -0.38 6.12 -2.98
C LYS A 48 -0.19 4.73 -2.43
N MET A 49 -1.26 3.93 -2.45
CA MET A 49 -1.23 2.55 -2.01
C MET A 49 -1.53 1.66 -3.20
N SER A 50 -0.69 0.67 -3.42
CA SER A 50 -0.87 -0.23 -4.56
C SER A 50 -0.36 -1.62 -4.20
N ALA A 51 -0.80 -2.59 -4.98
CA ALA A 51 -0.36 -3.96 -4.83
C ALA A 51 -0.31 -4.60 -6.20
N GLY A 52 0.65 -5.49 -6.41
CA GLY A 52 0.78 -6.18 -7.69
C GLY A 52 1.72 -7.35 -7.53
N TYR A 53 1.74 -8.20 -8.55
CA TYR A 53 2.64 -9.33 -8.54
C TYR A 53 4.09 -8.85 -8.55
N ASP A 54 4.92 -9.51 -7.75
CA ASP A 54 6.34 -9.24 -7.80
C ASP A 54 6.89 -9.84 -9.10
N PHE A 55 7.62 -9.04 -9.87
CA PHE A 55 8.03 -9.54 -11.18
C PHE A 55 9.12 -10.59 -11.10
N LYS A 56 9.82 -10.67 -9.98
CA LYS A 56 10.84 -11.70 -9.80
C LYS A 56 10.27 -12.96 -9.18
N ARG A 57 9.29 -12.83 -8.32
CA ARG A 57 8.70 -13.96 -7.61
C ARG A 57 7.19 -13.86 -7.73
N LYS A 58 6.66 -14.47 -8.75
CA LYS A 58 5.24 -14.32 -9.08
C LYS A 58 4.31 -14.98 -8.07
N GLU A 59 4.85 -15.76 -7.17
CA GLU A 59 4.05 -16.32 -6.09
C GLU A 59 3.80 -15.28 -4.98
N LEU A 60 4.41 -14.11 -5.08
CA LEU A 60 4.26 -13.05 -4.08
C LEU A 60 3.56 -11.83 -4.66
N ILE A 61 2.79 -11.18 -3.80
CA ILE A 61 2.19 -9.88 -4.11
C ILE A 61 2.97 -8.84 -3.33
N ARG A 62 3.45 -7.84 -4.01
CA ARG A 62 4.15 -6.72 -3.38
C ARG A 62 3.13 -5.64 -3.05
N VAL A 63 3.05 -5.29 -1.78
CA VAL A 63 2.19 -4.22 -1.29
C VAL A 63 3.08 -3.02 -1.06
N GLU A 64 2.76 -1.90 -1.67
CA GLU A 64 3.63 -0.73 -1.63
C GLU A 64 2.87 0.52 -1.25
N VAL A 65 3.47 1.32 -0.38
CA VAL A 65 2.96 2.63 0.00
C VAL A 65 4.02 3.66 -0.38
N THR A 66 3.64 4.61 -1.22
CA THR A 66 4.54 5.67 -1.67
C THR A 66 4.01 7.00 -1.16
N VAL A 67 4.88 7.80 -0.58
CA VAL A 67 4.50 9.13 -0.06
C VAL A 67 5.29 10.19 -0.81
N ASP A 68 4.55 11.09 -1.45
CA ASP A 68 5.11 12.21 -2.19
C ASP A 68 5.00 13.44 -1.31
N THR A 69 6.12 14.11 -1.09
CA THR A 69 6.18 15.28 -0.23
C THR A 69 5.96 16.58 -1.00
N GLY A 70 5.82 16.49 -2.32
CA GLY A 70 5.79 17.68 -3.16
C GLY A 70 7.18 18.17 -3.52
N GLU A 71 8.20 17.47 -3.07
CA GLU A 71 9.57 17.76 -3.41
C GLU A 71 10.05 16.75 -4.44
N ARG A 72 11.32 16.84 -4.79
CA ARG A 72 11.89 15.96 -5.80
C ARG A 72 11.81 14.49 -5.42
N TRP A 73 11.87 14.19 -4.13
CA TRP A 73 12.04 12.83 -3.65
C TRP A 73 10.76 12.25 -3.10
N GLU A 74 10.49 11.00 -3.49
CA GLU A 74 9.42 10.22 -2.91
C GLU A 74 10.01 9.24 -1.90
N LYS A 75 9.22 8.88 -0.91
CA LYS A 75 9.58 7.83 0.03
C LYS A 75 8.59 6.70 -0.12
N TYR A 76 9.08 5.46 -0.07
CA TYR A 76 8.19 4.31 -0.19
C TYR A 76 8.62 3.22 0.75
N GLU A 77 7.65 2.38 1.11
CA GLU A 77 7.84 1.19 1.90
C GLU A 77 7.04 0.09 1.27
N TYR A 78 7.49 -1.15 1.41
CA TYR A 78 6.78 -2.26 0.81
C TYR A 78 6.95 -3.51 1.65
N ASP A 79 6.04 -4.46 1.42
CA ASP A 79 6.08 -5.77 2.03
C ASP A 79 5.41 -6.74 1.09
N PHE A 80 5.42 -8.01 1.42
CA PHE A 80 4.93 -9.06 0.53
C PHE A 80 3.91 -9.93 1.24
N ILE A 81 2.95 -10.46 0.46
CA ILE A 81 2.07 -11.52 0.91
C ILE A 81 2.06 -12.60 -0.17
N ASP A 82 1.60 -13.79 0.18
CA ASP A 82 1.47 -14.85 -0.80
C ASP A 82 0.32 -14.55 -1.75
N ALA A 83 0.56 -14.73 -3.04
CA ALA A 83 -0.49 -14.54 -4.02
C ALA A 83 -1.64 -15.49 -3.79
N ALA A 84 -1.35 -16.69 -3.27
CA ALA A 84 -2.41 -17.66 -2.98
C ALA A 84 -3.40 -17.15 -1.96
N ASP A 85 -2.91 -16.37 -0.98
CA ASP A 85 -3.80 -15.80 0.04
C ASP A 85 -4.79 -14.83 -0.59
N LEU A 86 -4.32 -14.04 -1.55
CA LEU A 86 -5.18 -13.08 -2.20
C LEU A 86 -6.21 -13.77 -3.10
N LYS A 87 -5.78 -14.83 -3.80
CA LYS A 87 -6.68 -15.59 -4.63
C LYS A 87 -7.77 -16.29 -3.82
N ALA A 88 -7.40 -16.80 -2.65
CA ALA A 88 -8.38 -17.45 -1.77
C ALA A 88 -9.44 -16.44 -1.32
N LEU A 89 -9.00 -15.23 -1.00
CA LEU A 89 -9.92 -14.19 -0.59
C LEU A 89 -10.84 -13.78 -1.72
N GLU A 90 -10.30 -13.67 -2.92
CA GLU A 90 -11.08 -13.31 -4.09
C GLU A 90 -12.15 -14.36 -4.38
N GLY A 91 -11.81 -15.63 -4.22
CA GLY A 91 -12.76 -16.70 -4.40
C GLY A 91 -13.91 -16.62 -3.40
N LYS A 92 -13.60 -16.26 -2.16
CA LYS A 92 -14.63 -16.12 -1.15
C LYS A 92 -15.58 -14.97 -1.44
N LYS A 93 -15.08 -13.93 -2.07
CA LYS A 93 -15.90 -12.77 -2.38
C LYS A 93 -16.69 -12.95 -3.66
N SER A 94 -16.45 -14.00 -4.36
CA SER A 94 -17.16 -14.27 -5.59
C SER A 94 -18.64 -14.39 -5.26
N PRO A 95 -19.51 -13.73 -6.03
CA PRO A 95 -20.94 -13.82 -5.75
C PRO A 95 -21.38 -15.23 -6.01
N THR A 96 -22.12 -15.70 -5.15
CA THR A 96 -22.58 -16.98 -5.35
C THR A 96 -23.78 -16.98 -6.18
N ARG A 97 -23.59 -16.70 -6.32
CA ARG A 97 -24.46 -16.76 -6.72
C ARG A 97 -25.11 -16.73 -6.64
#